data_2de26c1c812e0b3156095ad5c9cfa8a9
#
_entry.id   2de26c1c812e0b3156095ad5c9cfa8a9
#
_cell.length_a   1.000
_cell.length_b   1.000
_cell.length_c   1.000
_cell.angle_alpha   90.00
_cell.angle_beta   90.00
_cell.angle_gamma   90.00
#
_symmetry.space_group_name_H-M   'P 1'
#
loop_
_entity.id
_entity.type
_entity.pdbx_description
1 polymer ?
#
loop_
_entity_poly.entity_id
_entity_poly.type
_entity_poly.pdbx_seq_one_letter_code
_entity_poly.pdbx_strand_id
1 'polypeptide(L)'
;MCYNKENTKEVTAMTFQELARARYSVRSFKDEPIKDEEMNLILEAGRVAPTACNNQPQKIYVAKSEEARRKLASVCRCTFDAPVILVVCYDRNRDWKNKLQPGYESGETDAAIVCTHMMLQAFELGIGSCWVGYFNANDVASALGLPENLTVSALLPMGYPADNAVPLPLHTQFREFEDTIEEI
;
A
#
# COMPACT_ATOMS: atom_id res chain seq x y z
N MET A 1 42.52 7.09 -24.91
CA MET A 1 42.03 6.89 -23.52
C MET A 1 40.96 5.85 -23.59
N CYS A 2 41.27 4.59 -23.20
CA CYS A 2 40.33 3.48 -23.25
C CYS A 2 39.48 3.52 -22.00
N TYR A 3 38.15 3.69 -22.16
CA TYR A 3 37.20 3.48 -21.07
C TYR A 3 37.02 1.99 -20.85
N ASN A 4 37.48 1.47 -19.70
CA ASN A 4 37.18 0.13 -19.22
C ASN A 4 35.67 0.01 -18.98
N LYS A 5 35.01 -0.86 -19.73
CA LYS A 5 33.67 -1.38 -19.36
C LYS A 5 33.86 -2.38 -18.24
N GLU A 6 33.76 -1.92 -17.01
CA GLU A 6 33.60 -2.84 -15.87
C GLU A 6 32.21 -3.49 -15.94
N ASN A 7 32.21 -4.80 -15.75
CA ASN A 7 31.05 -5.71 -15.69
C ASN A 7 30.05 -5.27 -14.62
N THR A 8 29.14 -4.37 -14.94
CA THR A 8 27.89 -4.27 -14.24
C THR A 8 27.02 -5.43 -14.72
N LYS A 9 26.81 -6.45 -13.86
CA LYS A 9 25.70 -7.38 -14.05
C LYS A 9 24.45 -6.52 -14.18
N GLU A 10 23.86 -6.48 -15.39
CA GLU A 10 22.50 -5.97 -15.58
C GLU A 10 21.60 -6.78 -14.65
N VAL A 11 21.19 -6.16 -13.56
CA VAL A 11 20.05 -6.65 -12.77
C VAL A 11 18.86 -6.42 -13.70
N THR A 12 18.43 -7.48 -14.38
CA THR A 12 17.25 -7.42 -15.25
C THR A 12 16.07 -7.01 -14.37
N ALA A 13 15.56 -5.81 -14.60
CA ALA A 13 14.41 -5.30 -13.84
C ALA A 13 13.24 -6.27 -14.05
N MET A 14 12.56 -6.61 -12.95
CA MET A 14 11.37 -7.48 -12.97
C MET A 14 10.30 -6.85 -13.86
N THR A 15 9.69 -7.62 -14.75
CA THR A 15 8.54 -7.14 -15.52
C THR A 15 7.34 -6.92 -14.59
N PHE A 16 6.38 -6.10 -15.02
CA PHE A 16 5.17 -5.87 -14.24
C PHE A 16 4.42 -7.18 -13.93
N GLN A 17 4.35 -8.13 -14.88
CA GLN A 17 3.68 -9.42 -14.64
C GLN A 17 4.41 -10.27 -13.59
N GLU A 18 5.74 -10.29 -13.62
CA GLU A 18 6.53 -10.98 -12.62
C GLU A 18 6.35 -10.33 -11.23
N LEU A 19 6.40 -9.00 -11.17
CA LEU A 19 6.14 -8.23 -9.95
C LEU A 19 4.76 -8.54 -9.36
N ALA A 20 3.71 -8.46 -10.19
CA ALA A 20 2.33 -8.69 -9.77
C ALA A 20 2.11 -10.13 -9.26
N ARG A 21 2.75 -11.12 -9.88
CA ARG A 21 2.68 -12.53 -9.46
C ARG A 21 3.48 -12.82 -8.20
N ALA A 22 4.67 -12.23 -8.08
CA ALA A 22 5.58 -12.49 -6.98
C ALA A 22 5.17 -11.79 -5.68
N ARG A 23 4.51 -10.61 -5.76
CA ARG A 23 4.08 -9.85 -4.59
C ARG A 23 3.07 -10.66 -3.75
N TYR A 24 3.34 -10.76 -2.47
CA TYR A 24 2.44 -11.40 -1.50
C TYR A 24 2.25 -10.55 -0.24
N SER A 25 1.24 -10.86 0.56
CA SER A 25 0.97 -10.19 1.83
C SER A 25 1.94 -10.67 2.90
N VAL A 26 2.95 -9.84 3.19
CA VAL A 26 3.95 -10.09 4.24
C VAL A 26 3.37 -9.74 5.60
N ARG A 27 3.53 -10.64 6.58
CA ARG A 27 2.98 -10.50 7.94
C ARG A 27 4.02 -10.76 9.03
N SER A 28 5.29 -10.79 8.66
CA SER A 28 6.43 -10.90 9.57
C SER A 28 7.56 -10.06 9.02
N PHE A 29 8.07 -9.15 9.82
CA PHE A 29 9.04 -8.14 9.40
C PHE A 29 10.29 -8.18 10.26
N LYS A 30 11.43 -7.73 9.71
CA LYS A 30 12.64 -7.45 10.47
C LYS A 30 12.44 -6.16 11.27
N ASP A 31 13.11 -6.08 12.41
CA ASP A 31 13.22 -4.85 13.18
C ASP A 31 14.32 -3.96 12.56
N GLU A 32 14.09 -3.57 11.32
CA GLU A 32 14.99 -2.73 10.52
C GLU A 32 14.19 -1.59 9.92
N PRO A 33 14.62 -0.34 10.09
CA PRO A 33 13.90 0.81 9.53
C PRO A 33 14.03 0.83 8.01
N ILE A 34 12.91 1.12 7.32
CA ILE A 34 12.92 1.41 5.89
C ILE A 34 13.73 2.70 5.68
N LYS A 35 14.64 2.71 4.71
CA LYS A 35 15.44 3.88 4.36
C LYS A 35 14.54 5.01 3.83
N ASP A 36 14.92 6.24 4.12
CA ASP A 36 14.10 7.39 3.71
C ASP A 36 13.98 7.53 2.18
N GLU A 37 15.02 7.16 1.43
CA GLU A 37 14.99 7.15 -0.04
C GLU A 37 13.97 6.14 -0.58
N GLU A 38 13.91 4.95 0.01
CA GLU A 38 12.95 3.90 -0.38
C GLU A 38 11.52 4.31 0.00
N MET A 39 11.33 4.88 1.19
CA MET A 39 10.03 5.41 1.62
C MET A 39 9.56 6.53 0.69
N ASN A 40 10.44 7.43 0.26
CA ASN A 40 10.11 8.49 -0.68
C ASN A 40 9.66 7.94 -2.04
N LEU A 41 10.30 6.88 -2.56
CA LEU A 41 9.87 6.21 -3.79
C LEU A 41 8.48 5.58 -3.64
N ILE A 42 8.21 4.94 -2.51
CA ILE A 42 6.89 4.37 -2.22
C ILE A 42 5.81 5.44 -2.18
N LEU A 43 6.06 6.54 -1.47
CA LEU A 43 5.11 7.65 -1.36
C LEU A 43 4.92 8.37 -2.71
N GLU A 44 5.97 8.49 -3.51
CA GLU A 44 5.91 9.05 -4.87
C GLU A 44 5.04 8.18 -5.78
N ALA A 45 5.16 6.85 -5.73
CA ALA A 45 4.28 5.96 -6.47
C ALA A 45 2.79 6.18 -6.13
N GLY A 46 2.49 6.41 -4.85
CA GLY A 46 1.14 6.79 -4.43
C GLY A 46 0.72 8.19 -4.92
N ARG A 47 1.66 9.15 -4.97
CA ARG A 47 1.39 10.51 -5.40
C ARG A 47 1.04 10.61 -6.88
N VAL A 48 1.68 9.79 -7.73
CA VAL A 48 1.44 9.78 -9.19
C VAL A 48 0.34 8.84 -9.62
N ALA A 49 -0.26 8.08 -8.68
CA ALA A 49 -1.37 7.19 -8.98
C ALA A 49 -2.57 7.95 -9.55
N PRO A 50 -3.30 7.40 -10.53
CA PRO A 50 -4.48 8.06 -11.08
C PRO A 50 -5.61 8.13 -10.06
N THR A 51 -6.37 9.23 -10.10
CA THR A 51 -7.58 9.44 -9.33
C THR A 51 -8.69 10.00 -10.20
N ALA A 52 -9.93 9.84 -9.80
CA ALA A 52 -11.07 10.37 -10.55
C ALA A 52 -10.92 11.88 -10.77
N CYS A 53 -10.98 12.31 -12.02
CA CYS A 53 -10.77 13.70 -12.46
C CYS A 53 -9.45 14.33 -11.94
N ASN A 54 -8.48 13.53 -11.55
CA ASN A 54 -7.24 13.97 -10.90
C ASN A 54 -7.47 14.83 -9.65
N ASN A 55 -8.53 14.55 -8.91
CA ASN A 55 -8.89 15.29 -7.70
C ASN A 55 -7.90 15.07 -6.54
N GLN A 56 -7.14 13.98 -6.57
CA GLN A 56 -6.09 13.64 -5.60
C GLN A 56 -6.58 13.75 -4.14
N PRO A 57 -7.66 13.02 -3.79
CA PRO A 57 -8.24 13.11 -2.45
C PRO A 57 -7.42 12.39 -1.39
N GLN A 58 -6.40 11.61 -1.79
CA GLN A 58 -5.62 10.80 -0.87
C GLN A 58 -4.86 11.64 0.15
N LYS A 59 -4.84 11.15 1.39
CA LYS A 59 -3.99 11.63 2.47
C LYS A 59 -3.31 10.45 3.13
N ILE A 60 -1.98 10.41 3.11
CA ILE A 60 -1.20 9.31 3.67
C ILE A 60 -0.52 9.78 4.95
N TYR A 61 -0.73 9.05 6.03
CA TYR A 61 0.02 9.23 7.28
C TYR A 61 1.03 8.10 7.42
N VAL A 62 2.27 8.46 7.73
CA VAL A 62 3.37 7.50 7.88
C VAL A 62 3.61 7.31 9.37
N ALA A 63 3.08 6.23 9.93
CA ALA A 63 3.23 5.90 11.34
C ALA A 63 4.57 5.17 11.58
N LYS A 64 5.66 5.93 11.80
CA LYS A 64 7.01 5.43 12.13
C LYS A 64 7.27 5.39 13.64
N SER A 65 6.69 6.33 14.41
CA SER A 65 6.96 6.43 15.85
C SER A 65 6.35 5.24 16.60
N GLU A 66 7.00 4.81 17.66
CA GLU A 66 6.49 3.77 18.57
C GLU A 66 5.10 4.12 19.12
N GLU A 67 4.88 5.39 19.46
CA GLU A 67 3.58 5.87 19.95
C GLU A 67 2.49 5.68 18.89
N ALA A 68 2.71 6.10 17.64
CA ALA A 68 1.74 5.95 16.56
C ALA A 68 1.44 4.48 16.27
N ARG A 69 2.47 3.63 16.20
CA ARG A 69 2.31 2.18 15.99
C ARG A 69 1.53 1.52 17.13
N ARG A 70 1.81 1.88 18.39
CA ARG A 70 1.09 1.38 19.57
C ARG A 70 -0.39 1.81 19.54
N LYS A 71 -0.70 3.06 19.18
CA LYS A 71 -2.07 3.54 19.00
C LYS A 71 -2.81 2.68 17.94
N LEU A 72 -2.18 2.42 16.81
CA LEU A 72 -2.76 1.57 15.77
C LEU A 72 -2.95 0.12 16.24
N ALA A 73 -1.97 -0.45 16.94
CA ALA A 73 -2.07 -1.80 17.47
C ALA A 73 -3.19 -1.97 18.52
N SER A 74 -3.57 -0.90 19.23
CA SER A 74 -4.67 -0.93 20.19
C SER A 74 -6.05 -1.04 19.53
N VAL A 75 -6.19 -0.65 18.26
CA VAL A 75 -7.46 -0.63 17.52
C VAL A 75 -7.46 -1.55 16.29
N CYS A 76 -6.33 -2.13 15.92
CA CYS A 76 -6.19 -3.07 14.82
C CYS A 76 -5.22 -4.20 15.17
N ARG A 77 -5.70 -5.46 15.13
CA ARG A 77 -4.86 -6.64 15.41
C ARG A 77 -3.91 -7.01 14.26
N CYS A 78 -4.13 -6.45 13.07
CA CYS A 78 -3.38 -6.79 11.86
C CYS A 78 -2.26 -5.79 11.57
N THR A 79 -1.59 -5.27 12.58
CA THR A 79 -0.41 -4.41 12.44
C THR A 79 0.87 -5.22 12.24
N PHE A 80 0.87 -6.50 12.65
CA PHE A 80 1.98 -7.46 12.50
C PHE A 80 3.31 -6.97 13.06
N ASP A 81 3.29 -6.08 14.06
CA ASP A 81 4.45 -5.40 14.65
C ASP A 81 5.37 -4.75 13.60
N ALA A 82 4.79 -4.32 12.48
CA ALA A 82 5.53 -3.70 11.38
C ALA A 82 6.25 -2.43 11.84
N PRO A 83 7.51 -2.19 11.36
CA PRO A 83 8.28 -0.99 11.73
C PRO A 83 7.64 0.31 11.21
N VAL A 84 6.83 0.23 10.15
CA VAL A 84 6.08 1.35 9.59
C VAL A 84 4.68 0.89 9.20
N ILE A 85 3.68 1.76 9.42
CA ILE A 85 2.32 1.54 8.92
C ILE A 85 1.91 2.80 8.16
N LEU A 86 1.58 2.65 6.87
CA LEU A 86 0.93 3.72 6.13
C LEU A 86 -0.58 3.66 6.41
N VAL A 87 -1.12 4.79 6.86
CA VAL A 87 -2.57 4.95 7.04
C VAL A 87 -3.09 5.67 5.80
N VAL A 88 -3.78 4.94 4.94
CA VAL A 88 -4.29 5.44 3.66
C VAL A 88 -5.68 5.99 3.87
N CYS A 89 -5.82 7.30 3.70
CA CYS A 89 -7.08 8.02 3.86
C CYS A 89 -7.45 8.73 2.56
N TYR A 90 -8.72 9.12 2.47
CA TYR A 90 -9.18 10.08 1.48
C TYR A 90 -9.98 11.21 2.13
N ASP A 91 -9.93 12.38 1.53
CA ASP A 91 -10.68 13.58 1.93
C ASP A 91 -12.03 13.62 1.22
N ARG A 92 -13.12 13.48 1.99
CA ARG A 92 -14.50 13.52 1.49
C ARG A 92 -14.91 14.86 0.88
N ASN A 93 -14.14 15.91 1.12
CA ASN A 93 -14.36 17.22 0.49
C ASN A 93 -13.71 17.34 -0.88
N ARG A 94 -12.82 16.40 -1.24
CA ARG A 94 -12.03 16.43 -2.48
C ARG A 94 -12.30 15.28 -3.43
N ASP A 95 -12.89 14.18 -2.96
CA ASP A 95 -13.20 13.03 -3.81
C ASP A 95 -14.26 13.40 -4.87
N TRP A 96 -14.24 12.70 -5.98
CA TRP A 96 -15.18 12.94 -7.08
C TRP A 96 -16.56 12.36 -6.73
N LYS A 97 -17.61 13.12 -7.04
CA LYS A 97 -19.02 12.75 -6.84
C LYS A 97 -19.67 12.46 -8.18
N ASN A 98 -20.28 11.29 -8.34
CA ASN A 98 -20.99 10.93 -9.56
C ASN A 98 -22.35 11.64 -9.64
N LYS A 99 -22.47 12.57 -10.58
CA LYS A 99 -23.74 13.32 -10.80
C LYS A 99 -24.84 12.47 -11.43
N LEU A 100 -24.48 11.39 -12.12
CA LEU A 100 -25.43 10.47 -12.75
C LEU A 100 -25.92 9.38 -11.81
N GLN A 101 -25.19 9.12 -10.73
CA GLN A 101 -25.52 8.12 -9.72
C GLN A 101 -25.30 8.74 -8.33
N PRO A 102 -26.29 9.46 -7.80
CA PRO A 102 -26.18 10.06 -6.47
C PRO A 102 -25.80 9.02 -5.39
N GLY A 103 -24.86 9.37 -4.53
CA GLY A 103 -24.34 8.47 -3.49
C GLY A 103 -23.13 7.62 -3.92
N TYR A 104 -22.75 7.63 -5.20
CA TYR A 104 -21.48 7.05 -5.64
C TYR A 104 -20.38 8.12 -5.57
N GLU A 105 -19.33 7.83 -4.81
CA GLU A 105 -18.17 8.68 -4.57
C GLU A 105 -16.89 7.90 -4.83
N SER A 106 -15.84 8.57 -5.32
CA SER A 106 -14.62 7.89 -5.74
C SER A 106 -13.61 7.62 -4.62
N GLY A 107 -13.81 8.18 -3.43
CA GLY A 107 -12.82 8.22 -2.37
C GLY A 107 -12.18 6.87 -2.05
N GLU A 108 -12.99 5.83 -1.81
CA GLU A 108 -12.49 4.46 -1.56
C GLU A 108 -11.74 3.89 -2.76
N THR A 109 -12.27 4.09 -3.98
CA THR A 109 -11.64 3.60 -5.21
C THR A 109 -10.29 4.29 -5.44
N ASP A 110 -10.24 5.61 -5.31
CA ASP A 110 -9.02 6.40 -5.46
C ASP A 110 -7.97 5.98 -4.43
N ALA A 111 -8.37 5.84 -3.15
CA ALA A 111 -7.48 5.37 -2.09
C ALA A 111 -6.96 3.95 -2.35
N ALA A 112 -7.79 3.06 -2.89
CA ALA A 112 -7.40 1.70 -3.26
C ALA A 112 -6.36 1.68 -4.38
N ILE A 113 -6.52 2.51 -5.41
CA ILE A 113 -5.56 2.64 -6.51
C ILE A 113 -4.22 3.17 -5.96
N VAL A 114 -4.25 4.23 -5.16
CA VAL A 114 -3.05 4.81 -4.51
C VAL A 114 -2.32 3.78 -3.65
N CYS A 115 -3.06 3.05 -2.80
CA CYS A 115 -2.50 2.02 -1.95
C CYS A 115 -1.84 0.89 -2.75
N THR A 116 -2.47 0.47 -3.87
CA THR A 116 -1.93 -0.54 -4.78
C THR A 116 -0.60 -0.10 -5.38
N HIS A 117 -0.48 1.15 -5.84
CA HIS A 117 0.78 1.68 -6.39
C HIS A 117 1.89 1.66 -5.34
N MET A 118 1.60 2.13 -4.12
CA MET A 118 2.58 2.08 -3.02
C MET A 118 2.98 0.66 -2.66
N MET A 119 2.05 -0.28 -2.63
CA MET A 119 2.29 -1.68 -2.33
C MET A 119 3.19 -2.36 -3.37
N LEU A 120 2.97 -2.08 -4.66
CA LEU A 120 3.78 -2.63 -5.76
C LEU A 120 5.18 -2.03 -5.75
N GLN A 121 5.31 -0.71 -5.55
CA GLN A 121 6.61 -0.04 -5.44
C GLN A 121 7.40 -0.55 -4.24
N ALA A 122 6.75 -0.76 -3.09
CA ALA A 122 7.41 -1.35 -1.92
C ALA A 122 8.00 -2.73 -2.25
N PHE A 123 7.22 -3.58 -2.92
CA PHE A 123 7.68 -4.92 -3.29
C PHE A 123 8.85 -4.90 -4.28
N GLU A 124 8.83 -3.99 -5.26
CA GLU A 124 9.95 -3.79 -6.20
C GLU A 124 11.26 -3.44 -5.48
N LEU A 125 11.17 -2.69 -4.37
CA LEU A 125 12.30 -2.32 -3.52
C LEU A 125 12.70 -3.41 -2.51
N GLY A 126 12.04 -4.60 -2.55
CA GLY A 126 12.29 -5.67 -1.58
C GLY A 126 11.62 -5.43 -0.22
N ILE A 127 10.71 -4.46 -0.12
CA ILE A 127 9.96 -4.16 1.09
C ILE A 127 8.62 -4.88 1.04
N GLY A 128 8.38 -5.73 2.04
CA GLY A 128 7.13 -6.44 2.20
C GLY A 128 6.03 -5.53 2.75
N SER A 129 4.79 -5.82 2.37
CA SER A 129 3.63 -5.12 2.90
C SER A 129 2.40 -6.04 2.96
N CYS A 130 1.41 -5.64 3.74
CA CYS A 130 0.11 -6.30 3.77
C CYS A 130 -1.00 -5.25 3.71
N TRP A 131 -1.90 -5.34 2.71
CA TRP A 131 -3.11 -4.53 2.71
C TRP A 131 -4.07 -5.03 3.79
N VAL A 132 -4.41 -4.17 4.74
CA VAL A 132 -5.33 -4.47 5.84
C VAL A 132 -6.57 -3.61 5.70
N GLY A 133 -7.74 -4.28 5.60
CA GLY A 133 -9.07 -3.68 5.67
C GLY A 133 -9.85 -4.14 6.92
N TYR A 134 -9.27 -5.02 7.76
CA TYR A 134 -9.94 -5.57 8.94
C TYR A 134 -9.71 -4.71 10.18
N PHE A 135 -10.34 -3.55 10.20
CA PHE A 135 -10.33 -2.59 11.31
C PHE A 135 -11.60 -1.73 11.26
N ASN A 136 -11.88 -0.97 12.32
CA ASN A 136 -12.90 0.08 12.31
C ASN A 136 -12.23 1.42 11.95
N ALA A 137 -12.68 2.05 10.85
CA ALA A 137 -12.10 3.29 10.34
C ALA A 137 -12.20 4.45 11.36
N ASN A 138 -13.31 4.54 12.09
CA ASN A 138 -13.53 5.60 13.08
C ASN A 138 -12.62 5.41 14.31
N ASP A 139 -12.36 4.16 14.72
CA ASP A 139 -11.48 3.87 15.85
C ASP A 139 -10.03 4.24 15.48
N VAL A 140 -9.58 3.94 14.26
CA VAL A 140 -8.25 4.34 13.77
C VAL A 140 -8.14 5.87 13.68
N ALA A 141 -9.16 6.54 13.10
CA ALA A 141 -9.18 8.00 13.00
C ALA A 141 -9.12 8.65 14.38
N SER A 142 -9.90 8.17 15.34
CA SER A 142 -9.94 8.66 16.71
C SER A 142 -8.61 8.44 17.44
N ALA A 143 -8.01 7.24 17.34
CA ALA A 143 -6.75 6.90 17.98
C ALA A 143 -5.59 7.79 17.52
N LEU A 144 -5.62 8.20 16.25
CA LEU A 144 -4.60 9.08 15.66
C LEU A 144 -4.96 10.57 15.69
N GLY A 145 -6.19 10.94 16.09
CA GLY A 145 -6.67 12.32 16.08
C GLY A 145 -6.77 12.91 14.67
N LEU A 146 -7.25 12.11 13.71
CA LEU A 146 -7.37 12.55 12.32
C LEU A 146 -8.55 13.54 12.15
N PRO A 147 -8.44 14.48 11.18
CA PRO A 147 -9.52 15.39 10.84
C PRO A 147 -10.81 14.65 10.43
N GLU A 148 -11.97 15.20 10.78
CA GLU A 148 -13.29 14.58 10.54
C GLU A 148 -13.63 14.38 9.06
N ASN A 149 -13.06 15.20 8.17
CA ASN A 149 -13.27 15.09 6.72
C ASN A 149 -12.48 13.93 6.09
N LEU A 150 -11.58 13.29 6.83
CA LEU A 150 -10.81 12.15 6.33
C LEU A 150 -11.49 10.84 6.70
N THR A 151 -11.54 9.93 5.74
CA THR A 151 -11.95 8.53 5.94
C THR A 151 -10.74 7.63 5.77
N VAL A 152 -10.50 6.75 6.73
CA VAL A 152 -9.44 5.73 6.64
C VAL A 152 -9.93 4.59 5.77
N SER A 153 -9.26 4.35 4.64
CA SER A 153 -9.60 3.30 3.67
C SER A 153 -8.79 2.02 3.91
N ALA A 154 -7.50 2.15 4.17
CA ALA A 154 -6.64 0.99 4.40
C ALA A 154 -5.51 1.30 5.37
N LEU A 155 -5.01 0.25 6.04
CA LEU A 155 -3.71 0.25 6.68
C LEU A 155 -2.76 -0.60 5.85
N LEU A 156 -1.53 -0.12 5.66
CA LEU A 156 -0.49 -0.83 4.94
C LEU A 156 0.75 -1.00 5.85
N PRO A 157 0.73 -1.98 6.78
CA PRO A 157 1.92 -2.39 7.51
C PRO A 157 3.02 -2.81 6.54
N MET A 158 4.26 -2.32 6.74
CA MET A 158 5.37 -2.61 5.84
C MET A 158 6.71 -2.61 6.56
N GLY A 159 7.67 -3.30 5.95
CA GLY A 159 9.04 -3.46 6.43
C GLY A 159 9.80 -4.47 5.59
N TYR A 160 11.09 -4.66 5.84
CA TYR A 160 11.82 -5.75 5.22
C TYR A 160 11.26 -7.08 5.73
N PRO A 161 10.95 -8.05 4.83
CA PRO A 161 10.42 -9.34 5.25
C PRO A 161 11.39 -10.06 6.20
N ALA A 162 10.88 -10.65 7.27
CA ALA A 162 11.67 -11.52 8.12
C ALA A 162 12.11 -12.76 7.34
N ASP A 163 13.20 -13.42 7.78
CA ASP A 163 13.77 -14.57 7.06
C ASP A 163 12.80 -15.76 6.97
N ASN A 164 11.83 -15.84 7.86
CA ASN A 164 10.75 -16.84 7.87
C ASN A 164 9.46 -16.35 7.18
N ALA A 165 9.44 -15.16 6.60
CA ALA A 165 8.27 -14.64 5.90
C ALA A 165 8.04 -15.42 4.61
N VAL A 166 6.89 -16.09 4.52
CA VAL A 166 6.48 -16.86 3.34
C VAL A 166 5.06 -16.50 2.94
N PRO A 167 4.72 -16.60 1.65
CA PRO A 167 3.35 -16.41 1.20
C PRO A 167 2.44 -17.49 1.80
N LEU A 168 1.20 -17.11 2.12
CA LEU A 168 0.18 -18.08 2.52
C LEU A 168 -0.24 -18.94 1.32
N PRO A 169 -0.75 -20.17 1.54
CA PRO A 169 -1.19 -21.06 0.45
C PRO A 169 -2.22 -20.43 -0.50
N LEU A 170 -3.02 -19.48 -0.02
CA LEU A 170 -3.99 -18.74 -0.84
C LEU A 170 -3.34 -17.84 -1.89
N HIS A 171 -2.06 -17.53 -1.76
CA HIS A 171 -1.36 -16.63 -2.69
C HIS A 171 -1.31 -17.17 -4.13
N THR A 172 -1.28 -18.48 -4.31
CA THR A 172 -1.21 -19.13 -5.62
C THR A 172 -2.56 -19.72 -6.07
N GLN A 173 -3.64 -19.44 -5.34
CA GLN A 173 -4.97 -19.93 -5.67
C GLN A 173 -5.73 -18.84 -6.43
N PHE A 174 -5.91 -19.04 -7.72
CA PHE A 174 -6.67 -18.15 -8.60
C PHE A 174 -7.92 -18.90 -9.08
N ARG A 175 -8.99 -18.16 -9.31
CA ARG A 175 -10.11 -18.66 -10.09
C ARG A 175 -9.66 -18.86 -11.53
N GLU A 176 -10.37 -19.73 -12.26
CA GLU A 176 -10.11 -19.91 -13.68
C GLU A 176 -10.33 -18.58 -14.43
N PHE A 177 -9.61 -18.42 -15.55
CA PHE A 177 -9.64 -17.17 -16.32
C PHE A 177 -11.05 -16.86 -16.81
N GLU A 178 -11.75 -17.88 -17.29
CA GLU A 178 -13.11 -17.84 -17.82
C GLU A 178 -14.17 -17.50 -16.76
N ASP A 179 -13.88 -17.76 -15.47
CA ASP A 179 -14.75 -17.37 -14.35
C ASP A 179 -14.70 -15.88 -14.02
N THR A 180 -13.69 -15.19 -14.50
CA THR A 180 -13.40 -13.79 -14.13
C THR A 180 -13.41 -12.85 -15.32
N ILE A 181 -13.33 -13.38 -16.54
CA ILE A 181 -13.26 -12.60 -17.79
C ILE A 181 -14.21 -13.21 -18.81
N GLU A 182 -15.04 -12.38 -19.39
CA GLU A 182 -15.99 -12.74 -20.44
C GLU A 182 -15.90 -11.70 -21.56
N GLU A 183 -15.84 -12.17 -22.80
CA GLU A 183 -15.93 -11.30 -23.98
C GLU A 183 -17.40 -11.10 -24.36
N ILE A 184 -17.81 -9.85 -24.62
CA ILE A 184 -19.19 -9.47 -24.98
C ILE A 184 -19.25 -8.72 -26.30
#